data_28b2cb522cddb3cdfc7090d8c5d3c60c
#
_entry.id   28b2cb522cddb3cdfc7090d8c5d3c60c
#
_cell.length_a   1.000
_cell.length_b   1.000
_cell.length_c   1.000
_cell.angle_alpha   90.00
_cell.angle_beta   90.00
_cell.angle_gamma   90.00
#
_symmetry.space_group_name_H-M   'P 1'
#
loop_
_entity.id
_entity.type
_entity.pdbx_description
1 polymer ?
#
loop_
_entity_poly.entity_id
_entity_poly.type
_entity_poly.pdbx_seq_one_letter_code
_entity_poly.pdbx_strand_id
1 'polypeptide(L)'
;PLRILVVGIPNVGKSTLINSLAGRRIAKVGDKPAITKAPQQVDLRNGLLLVDTPGVLAPNLADQQAALRLAASGAIGDNAMDYQLVAQFLVEFLRQHYPSLLQERFGLGELPEESEVLLEAIGRQRGCLAAGGVVDRQRAAETLLRDLQSGRLGRITLEFPEAVAKVSANVAKSGAKQP
;
A
#
# COMPACT_ATOMS: atom_id res chain seq x y z
N PRO A 1 -3.18 35.24 2.92
CA PRO A 1 -3.26 34.04 2.11
C PRO A 1 -4.11 32.97 2.82
N LEU A 2 -4.88 32.22 2.02
CA LEU A 2 -5.64 31.06 2.51
C LEU A 2 -4.66 29.91 2.81
N ARG A 3 -4.74 29.35 4.01
CA ARG A 3 -3.90 28.20 4.40
C ARG A 3 -4.64 26.91 4.15
N ILE A 4 -4.01 25.99 3.40
CA ILE A 4 -4.53 24.66 3.09
C ILE A 4 -3.60 23.63 3.70
N LEU A 5 -4.13 22.82 4.62
CA LEU A 5 -3.41 21.74 5.26
C LEU A 5 -3.60 20.43 4.47
N VAL A 6 -2.49 19.79 4.09
CA VAL A 6 -2.51 18.50 3.39
C VAL A 6 -2.16 17.39 4.39
N VAL A 7 -3.14 16.58 4.75
CA VAL A 7 -3.02 15.50 5.74
C VAL A 7 -3.31 14.13 5.13
N GLY A 8 -2.79 13.08 5.73
CA GLY A 8 -3.05 11.70 5.34
C GLY A 8 -1.96 10.74 5.83
N ILE A 9 -2.15 9.46 5.59
CA ILE A 9 -1.21 8.41 5.95
C ILE A 9 0.11 8.52 5.16
N PRO A 10 1.19 7.83 5.56
CA PRO A 10 2.45 7.83 4.80
C PRO A 10 2.26 7.32 3.36
N ASN A 11 3.11 7.76 2.45
CA ASN A 11 3.24 7.31 1.05
C ASN A 11 1.99 7.41 0.14
N VAL A 12 0.96 8.16 0.51
CA VAL A 12 -0.25 8.37 -0.32
C VAL A 12 -0.13 9.50 -1.35
N GLY A 13 1.06 10.07 -1.53
CA GLY A 13 1.32 11.07 -2.55
C GLY A 13 1.10 12.53 -2.11
N LYS A 14 0.97 12.84 -0.79
CA LYS A 14 0.80 14.23 -0.30
C LYS A 14 1.83 15.19 -0.88
N SER A 15 3.10 14.90 -0.70
CA SER A 15 4.20 15.74 -1.20
C SER A 15 4.26 15.78 -2.73
N THR A 16 3.86 14.72 -3.40
CA THR A 16 3.73 14.68 -4.87
C THR A 16 2.63 15.62 -5.34
N LEU A 17 1.46 15.60 -4.70
CA LEU A 17 0.35 16.51 -4.98
C LEU A 17 0.78 17.97 -4.78
N ILE A 18 1.47 18.27 -3.68
CA ILE A 18 1.98 19.63 -3.39
C ILE A 18 2.95 20.08 -4.48
N ASN A 19 3.88 19.24 -4.91
CA ASN A 19 4.81 19.56 -5.99
C ASN A 19 4.09 19.82 -7.33
N SER A 20 3.06 19.01 -7.63
CA SER A 20 2.23 19.21 -8.83
C SER A 20 1.49 20.52 -8.80
N LEU A 21 0.88 20.89 -7.68
CA LEU A 21 0.16 22.16 -7.51
C LEU A 21 1.12 23.37 -7.54
N ALA A 22 2.32 23.21 -7.03
CA ALA A 22 3.35 24.24 -7.05
C ALA A 22 4.06 24.40 -8.40
N GLY A 23 3.89 23.47 -9.34
CA GLY A 23 4.58 23.43 -10.63
C GLY A 23 6.09 23.27 -10.52
N ARG A 24 6.61 22.90 -9.34
CA ARG A 24 8.04 22.75 -9.06
C ARG A 24 8.28 21.79 -7.90
N ARG A 25 9.47 21.18 -7.83
CA ARG A 25 9.85 20.27 -6.75
C ARG A 25 10.25 21.06 -5.51
N ILE A 26 9.36 21.17 -4.55
CA ILE A 26 9.56 21.87 -3.27
C ILE A 26 9.60 20.88 -2.11
N ALA A 27 8.59 20.00 -2.03
CA ALA A 27 8.52 18.95 -1.03
C ALA A 27 9.37 17.74 -1.44
N LYS A 28 10.06 17.14 -0.47
CA LYS A 28 10.82 15.90 -0.71
C LYS A 28 9.84 14.75 -0.95
N VAL A 29 10.07 14.03 -2.03
CA VAL A 29 9.31 12.82 -2.38
C VAL A 29 10.23 11.61 -2.44
N GLY A 30 9.72 10.43 -2.15
CA GLY A 30 10.44 9.17 -2.26
C GLY A 30 9.55 8.01 -1.80
N ASP A 31 10.00 6.81 -2.07
CA ASP A 31 9.23 5.57 -1.89
C ASP A 31 9.25 5.03 -0.44
N LYS A 32 9.99 5.68 0.46
CA LYS A 32 10.07 5.27 1.87
C LYS A 32 9.09 6.04 2.75
N PRO A 33 8.44 5.39 3.72
CA PRO A 33 7.60 6.08 4.72
C PRO A 33 8.38 7.14 5.49
N ALA A 34 7.66 8.19 5.96
CA ALA A 34 8.21 9.25 6.83
C ALA A 34 9.33 10.11 6.22
N ILE A 35 9.30 10.36 4.90
CA ILE A 35 10.25 11.29 4.25
C ILE A 35 10.04 12.72 4.73
N THR A 36 8.79 13.16 4.89
CA THR A 36 8.45 14.44 5.50
C THR A 36 8.50 14.30 7.02
N LYS A 37 9.53 14.86 7.63
CA LYS A 37 9.77 14.76 9.09
C LYS A 37 9.15 15.89 9.90
N ALA A 38 8.89 17.04 9.26
CA ALA A 38 8.31 18.22 9.89
C ALA A 38 7.36 18.91 8.90
N PRO A 39 6.34 19.65 9.39
CA PRO A 39 5.48 20.44 8.50
C PRO A 39 6.30 21.42 7.67
N GLN A 40 6.00 21.50 6.37
CA GLN A 40 6.64 22.42 5.44
C GLN A 40 5.57 23.32 4.82
N GLN A 41 5.85 24.65 4.77
CA GLN A 41 4.96 25.60 4.13
C GLN A 41 5.44 25.90 2.72
N VAL A 42 4.50 25.91 1.79
CA VAL A 42 4.74 26.15 0.36
C VAL A 42 3.80 27.26 -0.11
N ASP A 43 4.35 28.41 -0.42
CA ASP A 43 3.59 29.53 -1.02
C ASP A 43 3.43 29.28 -2.53
N LEU A 44 2.18 29.16 -2.97
CA LEU A 44 1.82 29.00 -4.39
C LEU A 44 1.77 30.33 -5.17
N ARG A 45 2.05 31.47 -4.52
CA ARG A 45 2.08 32.82 -5.12
C ARG A 45 0.73 33.30 -5.71
N ASN A 46 -0.33 32.56 -5.50
CA ASN A 46 -1.71 32.90 -5.93
C ASN A 46 -2.63 33.14 -4.72
N GLY A 47 -2.08 33.52 -3.58
CA GLY A 47 -2.81 33.73 -2.34
C GLY A 47 -3.08 32.47 -1.53
N LEU A 48 -2.55 31.32 -1.96
CA LEU A 48 -2.65 30.03 -1.28
C LEU A 48 -1.32 29.63 -0.63
N LEU A 49 -1.37 29.21 0.62
CA LEU A 49 -0.25 28.66 1.37
C LEU A 49 -0.55 27.19 1.68
N LEU A 50 0.14 26.26 1.03
CA LEU A 50 0.04 24.84 1.34
C LEU A 50 0.94 24.46 2.52
N VAL A 51 0.42 23.62 3.40
CA VAL A 51 1.18 23.05 4.54
C VAL A 51 1.25 21.55 4.35
N ASP A 52 2.44 21.04 3.98
CA ASP A 52 2.73 19.60 3.93
C ASP A 52 2.97 19.08 5.34
N THR A 53 2.37 17.94 5.68
CA THR A 53 2.52 17.32 6.99
C THR A 53 3.15 15.93 6.88
N PRO A 54 3.90 15.50 7.94
CA PRO A 54 4.27 14.09 8.06
C PRO A 54 3.04 13.19 7.93
N GLY A 55 3.22 12.03 7.31
CA GLY A 55 2.17 11.01 7.29
C GLY A 55 1.88 10.51 8.71
N VAL A 56 0.61 10.45 9.07
CA VAL A 56 0.16 9.97 10.38
C VAL A 56 -0.59 8.65 10.19
N LEU A 57 -0.14 7.61 10.89
CA LEU A 57 -0.80 6.32 10.96
C LEU A 57 -1.06 6.00 12.44
N ALA A 58 -2.23 5.43 12.74
CA ALA A 58 -2.54 5.01 14.10
C ALA A 58 -1.52 3.96 14.58
N PRO A 59 -0.97 4.08 15.82
CA PRO A 59 0.05 3.16 16.30
C PRO A 59 -0.47 1.73 16.48
N ASN A 60 -1.76 1.56 16.75
CA ASN A 60 -2.41 0.27 16.88
C ASN A 60 -3.51 0.12 15.84
N LEU A 61 -3.29 -0.77 14.88
CA LEU A 61 -4.29 -1.19 13.91
C LEU A 61 -4.99 -2.42 14.48
N ALA A 62 -6.16 -2.23 15.11
CA ALA A 62 -6.93 -3.31 15.71
C ALA A 62 -7.49 -4.28 14.65
N ASP A 63 -7.72 -3.80 13.45
CA ASP A 63 -8.15 -4.62 12.31
C ASP A 63 -6.93 -5.13 11.53
N GLN A 64 -6.68 -6.42 11.64
CA GLN A 64 -5.57 -7.09 10.94
C GLN A 64 -5.71 -6.99 9.42
N GLN A 65 -6.93 -7.03 8.88
CA GLN A 65 -7.16 -6.90 7.45
C GLN A 65 -6.83 -5.49 6.96
N ALA A 66 -7.21 -4.46 7.72
CA ALA A 66 -6.82 -3.08 7.42
C ALA A 66 -5.30 -2.90 7.50
N ALA A 67 -4.64 -3.52 8.49
CA ALA A 67 -3.19 -3.50 8.62
C ALA A 67 -2.48 -4.11 7.40
N LEU A 68 -2.95 -5.28 6.90
CA LEU A 68 -2.41 -5.93 5.72
C LEU A 68 -2.60 -5.09 4.44
N ARG A 69 -3.77 -4.45 4.28
CA ARG A 69 -4.02 -3.54 3.15
C ARG A 69 -3.10 -2.31 3.18
N LEU A 70 -2.92 -1.72 4.36
CA LEU A 70 -2.01 -0.58 4.56
C LEU A 70 -0.54 -0.97 4.31
N ALA A 71 -0.14 -2.16 4.76
CA ALA A 71 1.19 -2.70 4.48
C ALA A 71 1.38 -2.94 2.97
N ALA A 72 0.44 -3.58 2.30
CA ALA A 72 0.49 -3.81 0.85
C ALA A 72 0.57 -2.50 0.06
N SER A 73 -0.14 -1.45 0.48
CA SER A 73 -0.09 -0.12 -0.15
C SER A 73 1.22 0.65 0.08
N GLY A 74 2.10 0.17 0.96
CA GLY A 74 3.35 0.85 1.32
C GLY A 74 3.21 1.94 2.39
N ALA A 75 2.07 2.02 3.08
CA ALA A 75 1.86 2.99 4.17
C ALA A 75 2.61 2.61 5.46
N ILE A 76 2.93 1.33 5.63
CA ILE A 76 3.73 0.81 6.76
C ILE A 76 5.18 0.66 6.30
N GLY A 77 6.13 1.05 7.17
CA GLY A 77 7.55 0.97 6.85
C GLY A 77 8.10 -0.47 6.85
N ASP A 78 9.11 -0.71 6.03
CA ASP A 78 9.74 -2.02 5.80
C ASP A 78 10.16 -2.75 7.08
N ASN A 79 10.66 -2.01 8.07
CA ASN A 79 11.16 -2.59 9.32
C ASN A 79 10.07 -3.17 10.25
N ALA A 80 8.80 -2.87 9.95
CA ALA A 80 7.66 -3.32 10.76
C ALA A 80 6.76 -4.31 9.99
N MET A 81 7.21 -4.80 8.82
CA MET A 81 6.40 -5.58 7.90
C MET A 81 6.97 -6.98 7.68
N ASP A 82 6.13 -7.99 7.89
CA ASP A 82 6.39 -9.33 7.37
C ASP A 82 5.98 -9.39 5.90
N TYR A 83 6.96 -9.32 5.00
CA TYR A 83 6.74 -9.32 3.56
C TYR A 83 6.01 -10.55 3.07
N GLN A 84 6.31 -11.74 3.63
CA GLN A 84 5.69 -12.99 3.19
C GLN A 84 4.22 -13.03 3.58
N LEU A 85 3.89 -12.63 4.80
CA LEU A 85 2.50 -12.55 5.28
C LEU A 85 1.67 -11.57 4.43
N VAL A 86 2.21 -10.38 4.17
CA VAL A 86 1.52 -9.36 3.36
C VAL A 86 1.37 -9.83 1.92
N ALA A 87 2.38 -10.50 1.36
CA ALA A 87 2.30 -11.02 -0.01
C ALA A 87 1.31 -12.19 -0.13
N GLN A 88 1.21 -13.08 0.85
CA GLN A 88 0.20 -14.13 0.89
C GLN A 88 -1.22 -13.55 0.90
N PHE A 89 -1.47 -12.56 1.76
CA PHE A 89 -2.74 -11.82 1.75
C PHE A 89 -3.02 -11.20 0.38
N LEU A 90 -2.03 -10.52 -0.20
CA LEU A 90 -2.20 -9.83 -1.48
C LEU A 90 -2.46 -10.80 -2.63
N VAL A 91 -1.72 -11.90 -2.71
CA VAL A 91 -1.91 -12.95 -3.73
C VAL A 91 -3.32 -13.52 -3.67
N GLU A 92 -3.80 -13.85 -2.47
CA GLU A 92 -5.15 -14.40 -2.27
C GLU A 92 -6.22 -13.37 -2.67
N PHE A 93 -6.05 -12.13 -2.24
CA PHE A 93 -6.95 -11.04 -2.61
C PHE A 93 -7.00 -10.83 -4.13
N LEU A 94 -5.84 -10.81 -4.79
CA LEU A 94 -5.76 -10.62 -6.25
C LEU A 94 -6.31 -11.81 -7.01
N ARG A 95 -6.08 -13.03 -6.55
CA ARG A 95 -6.64 -14.26 -7.14
C ARG A 95 -8.17 -14.22 -7.14
N GLN A 96 -8.77 -13.76 -6.04
CA GLN A 96 -10.22 -13.69 -5.89
C GLN A 96 -10.86 -12.56 -6.68
N HIS A 97 -10.24 -11.38 -6.71
CA HIS A 97 -10.86 -10.17 -7.25
C HIS A 97 -10.30 -9.70 -8.58
N TYR A 98 -9.05 -10.06 -8.90
CA TYR A 98 -8.32 -9.58 -10.08
C TYR A 98 -7.49 -10.69 -10.75
N PRO A 99 -8.04 -11.91 -10.99
CA PRO A 99 -7.26 -13.03 -11.52
C PRO A 99 -6.60 -12.72 -12.87
N SER A 100 -7.30 -12.04 -13.76
CA SER A 100 -6.77 -11.68 -15.09
C SER A 100 -5.54 -10.77 -15.00
N LEU A 101 -5.48 -9.86 -14.02
CA LEU A 101 -4.32 -8.98 -13.84
C LEU A 101 -3.08 -9.76 -13.38
N LEU A 102 -3.25 -10.79 -12.52
CA LEU A 102 -2.16 -11.69 -12.14
C LEU A 102 -1.66 -12.49 -13.35
N GLN A 103 -2.59 -13.08 -14.11
CA GLN A 103 -2.27 -13.88 -15.29
C GLN A 103 -1.50 -13.05 -16.32
N GLU A 104 -2.01 -11.88 -16.67
CA GLU A 104 -1.38 -10.98 -17.63
C GLU A 104 -0.01 -10.49 -17.16
N ARG A 105 0.06 -10.01 -15.91
CA ARG A 105 1.29 -9.41 -15.37
C ARG A 105 2.42 -10.40 -15.23
N PHE A 106 2.13 -11.63 -14.82
CA PHE A 106 3.16 -12.65 -14.52
C PHE A 106 3.23 -13.76 -15.57
N GLY A 107 2.43 -13.71 -16.63
CA GLY A 107 2.42 -14.74 -17.66
C GLY A 107 1.96 -16.10 -17.13
N LEU A 108 1.01 -16.11 -16.19
CA LEU A 108 0.49 -17.32 -15.59
C LEU A 108 -0.73 -17.81 -16.39
N GLY A 109 -0.81 -19.13 -16.60
CA GLY A 109 -2.00 -19.77 -17.13
C GLY A 109 -3.08 -19.92 -16.07
N GLU A 110 -3.27 -21.12 -15.60
CA GLU A 110 -4.14 -21.39 -14.46
C GLU A 110 -3.50 -20.91 -13.15
N LEU A 111 -4.31 -20.28 -12.29
CA LEU A 111 -3.84 -19.79 -11.01
C LEU A 111 -4.00 -20.88 -9.93
N PRO A 112 -2.93 -21.29 -9.25
CA PRO A 112 -3.02 -22.20 -8.12
C PRO A 112 -3.97 -21.69 -7.03
N GLU A 113 -4.67 -22.58 -6.36
CA GLU A 113 -5.55 -22.23 -5.25
C GLU A 113 -4.76 -21.81 -4.00
N GLU A 114 -3.64 -22.48 -3.75
CA GLU A 114 -2.79 -22.21 -2.60
C GLU A 114 -1.93 -20.95 -2.81
N SER A 115 -2.06 -19.99 -1.92
CA SER A 115 -1.36 -18.70 -2.02
C SER A 115 0.17 -18.84 -2.05
N GLU A 116 0.72 -19.83 -1.33
CA GLU A 116 2.16 -20.10 -1.34
C GLU A 116 2.63 -20.59 -2.71
N VAL A 117 1.89 -21.54 -3.30
CA VAL A 117 2.20 -22.09 -4.62
C VAL A 117 2.10 -21.00 -5.69
N LEU A 118 1.08 -20.13 -5.60
CA LEU A 118 0.92 -19.02 -6.52
C LEU A 118 2.05 -18.00 -6.37
N LEU A 119 2.47 -17.67 -5.13
CA LEU A 119 3.62 -16.79 -4.90
C LEU A 119 4.92 -17.38 -5.43
N GLU A 120 5.13 -18.71 -5.31
CA GLU A 120 6.27 -19.38 -5.91
C GLU A 120 6.22 -19.33 -7.44
N ALA A 121 5.06 -19.54 -8.06
CA ALA A 121 4.89 -19.41 -9.51
C ALA A 121 5.25 -17.99 -9.99
N ILE A 122 4.79 -16.95 -9.29
CA ILE A 122 5.17 -15.56 -9.55
C ILE A 122 6.70 -15.39 -9.42
N GLY A 123 7.29 -15.93 -8.35
CA GLY A 123 8.73 -15.87 -8.11
C GLY A 123 9.55 -16.51 -9.23
N ARG A 124 9.13 -17.67 -9.74
CA ARG A 124 9.77 -18.34 -10.89
C ARG A 124 9.71 -17.47 -12.15
N GLN A 125 8.54 -16.94 -12.48
CA GLN A 125 8.34 -16.08 -13.65
C GLN A 125 9.16 -14.78 -13.58
N ARG A 126 9.45 -14.31 -12.38
CA ARG A 126 10.25 -13.09 -12.14
C ARG A 126 11.74 -13.35 -11.90
N GLY A 127 12.18 -14.60 -11.99
CA GLY A 127 13.57 -14.96 -11.74
C GLY A 127 14.01 -14.73 -10.29
N CYS A 128 13.09 -14.78 -9.34
CA CYS A 128 13.38 -14.71 -7.90
C CYS A 128 13.89 -16.07 -7.41
N LEU A 129 15.09 -16.47 -7.89
CA LEU A 129 15.68 -17.75 -7.58
C LEU A 129 16.90 -17.59 -6.69
N ALA A 130 17.05 -18.47 -5.71
CA ALA A 130 18.25 -18.69 -4.91
C ALA A 130 19.17 -19.74 -5.56
N ALA A 131 20.30 -20.04 -4.93
CA ALA A 131 21.20 -21.09 -5.36
C ALA A 131 20.44 -22.45 -5.44
N GLY A 132 20.74 -23.21 -6.49
CA GLY A 132 20.04 -24.49 -6.73
C GLY A 132 18.67 -24.37 -7.40
N GLY A 133 18.25 -23.16 -7.86
CA GLY A 133 16.98 -22.98 -8.58
C GLY A 133 15.73 -22.96 -7.68
N VAL A 134 15.91 -22.90 -6.37
CA VAL A 134 14.81 -22.77 -5.40
C VAL A 134 14.28 -21.34 -5.41
N VAL A 135 12.96 -21.17 -5.31
CA VAL A 135 12.37 -19.83 -5.26
C VAL A 135 12.74 -19.12 -3.97
N ASP A 136 13.30 -17.93 -4.10
CA ASP A 136 13.50 -16.99 -3.00
C ASP A 136 12.16 -16.31 -2.71
N ARG A 137 11.43 -16.83 -1.71
CA ARG A 137 10.09 -16.35 -1.34
C ARG A 137 10.09 -14.89 -0.88
N GLN A 138 11.17 -14.45 -0.22
CA GLN A 138 11.30 -13.07 0.21
C GLN A 138 11.36 -12.12 -0.99
N ARG A 139 12.21 -12.41 -1.97
CA ARG A 139 12.32 -11.64 -3.21
C ARG A 139 11.05 -11.70 -4.06
N ALA A 140 10.35 -12.84 -4.07
CA ALA A 140 9.06 -12.97 -4.74
C ALA A 140 8.01 -12.06 -4.10
N ALA A 141 7.90 -12.07 -2.76
CA ALA A 141 7.02 -11.21 -1.99
C ALA A 141 7.31 -9.71 -2.24
N GLU A 142 8.57 -9.29 -2.13
CA GLU A 142 8.97 -7.91 -2.41
C GLU A 142 8.66 -7.49 -3.85
N THR A 143 8.83 -8.40 -4.82
CA THR A 143 8.55 -8.12 -6.23
C THR A 143 7.05 -7.90 -6.46
N LEU A 144 6.19 -8.75 -5.89
CA LEU A 144 4.74 -8.62 -5.97
C LEU A 144 4.26 -7.29 -5.36
N LEU A 145 4.72 -6.98 -4.15
CA LEU A 145 4.35 -5.74 -3.45
C LEU A 145 4.82 -4.50 -4.21
N ARG A 146 6.03 -4.53 -4.75
CA ARG A 146 6.55 -3.43 -5.59
C ARG A 146 5.74 -3.26 -6.87
N ASP A 147 5.28 -4.34 -7.49
CA ASP A 147 4.44 -4.27 -8.69
C ASP A 147 3.07 -3.67 -8.38
N LEU A 148 2.47 -3.95 -7.20
CA LEU A 148 1.27 -3.28 -6.73
C LEU A 148 1.51 -1.78 -6.51
N GLN A 149 2.50 -1.42 -5.70
CA GLN A 149 2.79 -0.04 -5.29
C GLN A 149 3.20 0.86 -6.46
N SER A 150 3.83 0.29 -7.47
CA SER A 150 4.20 1.00 -8.71
C SER A 150 3.10 1.03 -9.77
N GLY A 151 1.93 0.44 -9.51
CA GLY A 151 0.81 0.38 -10.46
C GLY A 151 1.02 -0.58 -11.63
N ARG A 152 2.06 -1.40 -11.63
CA ARG A 152 2.35 -2.36 -12.71
C ARG A 152 1.37 -3.52 -12.79
N LEU A 153 0.65 -3.80 -11.71
CA LEU A 153 -0.46 -4.76 -11.68
C LEU A 153 -1.76 -4.21 -12.28
N GLY A 154 -1.81 -2.91 -12.60
CA GLY A 154 -3.02 -2.26 -13.09
C GLY A 154 -3.76 -1.49 -11.99
N ARG A 155 -5.03 -1.19 -12.26
CA ARG A 155 -5.88 -0.43 -11.33
C ARG A 155 -6.54 -1.40 -10.35
N ILE A 156 -6.14 -1.31 -9.08
CA ILE A 156 -6.58 -2.21 -8.01
C ILE A 156 -7.16 -1.38 -6.86
N THR A 157 -8.30 -1.80 -6.37
CA THR A 157 -8.89 -1.36 -5.10
C THR A 157 -8.71 -2.47 -4.07
N LEU A 158 -8.15 -2.16 -2.91
CA LEU A 158 -7.95 -3.12 -1.82
C LEU A 158 -9.12 -3.17 -0.83
N GLU A 159 -10.11 -2.29 -0.99
CA GLU A 159 -11.31 -2.20 -0.17
C GLU A 159 -12.54 -1.97 -1.03
N PHE A 160 -13.65 -2.61 -0.68
CA PHE A 160 -14.94 -2.40 -1.32
C PHE A 160 -15.91 -1.76 -0.31
N PRO A 161 -16.84 -0.88 -0.75
CA PRO A 161 -17.75 -0.16 0.14
C PRO A 161 -18.56 -1.04 1.10
N GLU A 162 -18.97 -2.23 0.66
CA GLU A 162 -19.73 -3.20 1.48
C GLU A 162 -18.90 -3.78 2.64
N ALA A 163 -17.60 -3.93 2.48
CA ALA A 163 -16.71 -4.39 3.55
C ALA A 163 -16.55 -3.31 4.62
N VAL A 164 -16.44 -2.04 4.22
CA VAL A 164 -16.35 -0.89 5.13
C VAL A 164 -17.62 -0.76 6.00
N ALA A 165 -18.80 -0.95 5.42
CA ALA A 165 -20.06 -0.88 6.15
C ALA A 165 -20.17 -1.94 7.26
N LYS A 166 -19.65 -3.16 7.03
CA LYS A 166 -19.66 -4.24 8.05
C LYS A 166 -18.68 -3.96 9.20
N VAL A 167 -17.51 -3.40 8.91
CA VAL A 167 -16.51 -3.04 9.95
C VAL A 167 -17.04 -1.91 10.83
N SER A 168 -17.61 -0.87 10.24
CA SER A 168 -18.21 0.25 10.97
C SER A 168 -19.36 -0.22 11.90
N ALA A 169 -20.18 -1.15 11.46
CA ALA A 169 -21.25 -1.74 12.26
C ALA A 169 -20.73 -2.59 13.44
N ASN A 170 -19.59 -3.28 13.26
CA ASN A 170 -18.97 -4.07 14.33
C ASN A 170 -18.24 -3.21 15.36
N VAL A 171 -17.58 -2.15 14.96
CA VAL A 171 -16.92 -1.18 15.86
C VAL A 171 -17.96 -0.45 16.71
N ALA A 172 -19.10 -0.05 16.11
CA ALA A 172 -20.20 0.56 16.86
C ALA A 172 -20.81 -0.39 17.90
N LYS A 173 -20.87 -1.70 17.62
CA LYS A 173 -21.35 -2.71 18.57
C LYS A 173 -20.36 -3.04 19.69
N SER A 174 -19.06 -2.96 19.44
CA SER A 174 -18.03 -3.21 20.47
C SER A 174 -17.84 -2.01 21.40
N GLY A 175 -18.00 -0.78 20.90
CA GLY A 175 -17.93 0.44 21.71
C GLY A 175 -19.11 0.66 22.67
N ALA A 176 -20.23 -0.04 22.43
CA ALA A 176 -21.43 0.05 23.30
C ALA A 176 -21.41 -0.92 24.51
N LYS A 177 -20.33 -1.69 24.70
CA LYS A 177 -20.16 -2.64 25.82
C LYS A 177 -19.00 -2.25 26.72
N GLN A 178 -18.98 -1.04 27.24
CA GLN A 178 -18.22 -0.74 28.46
C GLN A 178 -19.19 -0.11 29.46
N PRO A 179 -19.34 -0.72 30.65
CA PRO A 179 -20.13 -0.18 31.73
C PRO A 179 -19.49 1.04 32.36
#